data_c5f7c955fea99f2c3205a58b36983acd
#
_entry.id   c5f7c955fea99f2c3205a58b36983acd
#
_cell.length_a   1.000
_cell.length_b   1.000
_cell.length_c   1.000
_cell.angle_alpha   90.00
_cell.angle_beta   90.00
_cell.angle_gamma   90.00
#
_symmetry.space_group_name_H-M   'P 1'
#
loop_
_entity.id
_entity.type
_entity.pdbx_description
1 polymer ?
#
loop_
_entity_poly.entity_id
_entity_poly.type
_entity_poly.pdbx_seq_one_letter_code
_entity_poly.pdbx_strand_id
1 'polypeptide(L)'
;MVAIDPGHQKEQMTEQEPIGPGASETKPMVSSGTEGVVTGEPEYQVNLEVSMKLKSILEARGYDVYMIRETNDVKLSNRKRAQMANGSGASVFLRLHCNSDSSSSANGALTMCPTEANPYCGEIASESKRLSSLVGSSLCHRTGARNRGVI
;
A
#
# COMPACT_ATOMS: atom_id res chain seq x y z
N MET A 1 10.13 -12.04 7.45
CA MET A 1 9.81 -11.66 6.05
C MET A 1 8.90 -10.44 6.04
N VAL A 2 9.09 -9.55 5.07
CA VAL A 2 8.24 -8.38 4.80
C VAL A 2 7.57 -8.56 3.44
N ALA A 3 6.24 -8.48 3.37
CA ALA A 3 5.51 -8.43 2.12
C ALA A 3 5.31 -6.97 1.69
N ILE A 4 5.61 -6.65 0.42
CA ILE A 4 5.46 -5.31 -0.15
C ILE A 4 4.51 -5.37 -1.33
N ASP A 5 3.47 -4.54 -1.30
CA ASP A 5 2.50 -4.39 -2.37
C ASP A 5 2.59 -2.98 -2.99
N PRO A 6 3.25 -2.84 -4.14
CA PRO A 6 3.15 -1.60 -4.92
C PRO A 6 1.71 -1.41 -5.40
N GLY A 7 0.99 -0.43 -4.84
CA GLY A 7 -0.41 -0.17 -5.16
C GLY A 7 -0.63 0.05 -6.65
N HIS A 8 -1.84 -0.28 -7.13
CA HIS A 8 -2.25 -0.18 -8.53
C HIS A 8 -1.43 -1.06 -9.51
N GLN A 9 -1.70 -0.92 -10.78
CA GLN A 9 -1.05 -1.55 -11.93
C GLN A 9 -1.47 -0.81 -13.20
N LYS A 10 -0.82 -1.11 -14.34
CA LYS A 10 -1.05 -0.41 -15.60
C LYS A 10 -2.50 -0.50 -16.07
N GLU A 11 -3.08 -1.69 -16.08
CA GLU A 11 -4.47 -1.89 -16.49
C GLU A 11 -5.38 -1.99 -15.26
N GLN A 12 -6.40 -1.14 -15.22
CA GLN A 12 -7.45 -1.25 -14.21
C GLN A 12 -8.33 -2.48 -14.46
N MET A 13 -8.96 -2.96 -13.38
CA MET A 13 -9.95 -4.04 -13.43
C MET A 13 -11.23 -3.51 -12.78
N THR A 14 -12.24 -3.27 -13.60
CA THR A 14 -13.50 -2.62 -13.16
C THR A 14 -14.55 -3.60 -12.67
N GLU A 15 -14.31 -4.90 -12.87
CA GLU A 15 -15.17 -5.96 -12.34
C GLU A 15 -15.24 -5.84 -10.82
N GLN A 16 -16.37 -6.25 -10.27
CA GLN A 16 -16.65 -6.13 -8.84
C GLN A 16 -16.07 -7.31 -8.05
N GLU A 17 -15.49 -7.03 -6.89
CA GLU A 17 -15.10 -8.03 -5.90
C GLU A 17 -15.57 -7.62 -4.50
N PRO A 18 -15.85 -8.56 -3.58
CA PRO A 18 -16.21 -8.24 -2.20
C PRO A 18 -15.14 -7.42 -1.50
N ILE A 19 -15.56 -6.49 -0.63
CA ILE A 19 -14.65 -5.67 0.18
C ILE A 19 -13.89 -6.48 1.25
N GLY A 20 -14.40 -7.67 1.60
CA GLY A 20 -13.80 -8.59 2.57
C GLY A 20 -14.45 -9.97 2.51
N PRO A 21 -13.91 -10.96 3.25
CA PRO A 21 -14.45 -12.31 3.30
C PRO A 21 -15.92 -12.34 3.72
N GLY A 22 -16.80 -12.88 2.86
CA GLY A 22 -18.23 -12.98 3.14
C GLY A 22 -19.03 -11.67 3.04
N ALA A 23 -18.38 -10.56 2.65
CA ALA A 23 -19.08 -9.28 2.46
C ALA A 23 -20.02 -9.33 1.26
N SER A 24 -21.22 -8.79 1.41
CA SER A 24 -22.15 -8.52 0.31
C SER A 24 -21.83 -7.22 -0.44
N GLU A 25 -21.19 -6.28 0.25
CA GLU A 25 -20.70 -5.05 -0.35
C GLU A 25 -19.52 -5.35 -1.28
N THR A 26 -19.51 -4.69 -2.45
CA THR A 26 -18.47 -4.88 -3.47
C THR A 26 -17.82 -3.57 -3.86
N LYS A 27 -16.66 -3.68 -4.47
CA LYS A 27 -15.89 -2.57 -5.04
C LYS A 27 -15.20 -3.02 -6.33
N PRO A 28 -14.75 -2.11 -7.21
CA PRO A 28 -13.89 -2.47 -8.32
C PRO A 28 -12.63 -3.20 -7.85
N MET A 29 -12.21 -4.21 -8.60
CA MET A 29 -11.05 -5.05 -8.28
C MET A 29 -9.76 -4.26 -8.10
N VAL A 30 -9.47 -3.33 -9.02
CA VAL A 30 -8.33 -2.41 -8.92
C VAL A 30 -8.50 -1.22 -9.84
N SER A 31 -8.24 -0.01 -9.36
CA SER A 31 -8.17 1.19 -10.17
C SER A 31 -6.76 1.41 -10.75
N SER A 32 -6.64 2.27 -11.74
CA SER A 32 -5.35 2.69 -12.31
C SER A 32 -4.53 3.58 -11.36
N GLY A 33 -5.16 4.12 -10.34
CA GLY A 33 -4.55 5.12 -9.44
C GLY A 33 -4.68 6.54 -9.98
N THR A 34 -3.87 7.43 -9.47
CA THR A 34 -3.76 8.83 -9.89
C THR A 34 -2.52 9.04 -10.78
N GLU A 35 -2.32 10.28 -11.22
CA GLU A 35 -1.10 10.68 -11.93
C GLU A 35 -0.66 12.08 -11.47
N GLY A 36 0.61 12.39 -11.63
CA GLY A 36 1.16 13.69 -11.30
C GLY A 36 0.62 14.77 -12.22
N VAL A 37 -0.04 15.80 -11.66
CA VAL A 37 -0.69 16.87 -12.43
C VAL A 37 0.28 17.70 -13.29
N VAL A 38 1.57 17.69 -12.99
CA VAL A 38 2.62 18.40 -13.73
C VAL A 38 3.48 17.43 -14.54
N THR A 39 3.83 16.29 -13.94
CA THR A 39 4.74 15.31 -14.55
C THR A 39 4.03 14.31 -15.47
N GLY A 40 2.72 14.08 -15.27
CA GLY A 40 1.98 13.03 -15.96
C GLY A 40 2.43 11.62 -15.54
N GLU A 41 3.24 11.48 -14.50
CA GLU A 41 3.74 10.18 -14.08
C GLU A 41 2.67 9.41 -13.31
N PRO A 42 2.32 8.18 -13.75
CA PRO A 42 1.25 7.43 -13.12
C PRO A 42 1.68 6.85 -11.76
N GLU A 43 0.75 6.86 -10.81
CA GLU A 43 0.96 6.37 -9.45
C GLU A 43 1.51 4.95 -9.39
N TYR A 44 1.01 4.04 -10.24
CA TYR A 44 1.46 2.65 -10.24
C TYR A 44 2.96 2.50 -10.57
N GLN A 45 3.50 3.41 -11.38
CA GLN A 45 4.92 3.47 -11.73
C GLN A 45 5.75 3.89 -10.52
N VAL A 46 5.39 5.02 -9.89
CA VAL A 46 6.05 5.55 -8.70
C VAL A 46 6.01 4.52 -7.56
N ASN A 47 4.86 3.91 -7.32
CA ASN A 47 4.71 2.89 -6.29
C ASN A 47 5.64 1.70 -6.52
N LEU A 48 5.79 1.24 -7.77
CA LEU A 48 6.71 0.14 -8.09
C LEU A 48 8.16 0.54 -7.85
N GLU A 49 8.59 1.70 -8.35
CA GLU A 49 9.96 2.18 -8.20
C GLU A 49 10.38 2.33 -6.73
N VAL A 50 9.53 2.95 -5.91
CA VAL A 50 9.78 3.10 -4.48
C VAL A 50 9.82 1.73 -3.79
N SER A 51 8.92 0.83 -4.15
CA SER A 51 8.87 -0.52 -3.57
C SER A 51 10.10 -1.35 -3.91
N MET A 52 10.60 -1.25 -5.15
CA MET A 52 11.84 -1.95 -5.56
C MET A 52 13.07 -1.43 -4.83
N LYS A 53 13.16 -0.11 -4.61
CA LYS A 53 14.22 0.48 -3.78
C LYS A 53 14.12 0.01 -2.32
N LEU A 54 12.89 -0.03 -1.77
CA LEU A 54 12.65 -0.53 -0.42
C LEU A 54 13.03 -2.00 -0.28
N LYS A 55 12.66 -2.85 -1.25
CA LYS A 55 13.07 -4.26 -1.32
C LYS A 55 14.58 -4.37 -1.19
N SER A 56 15.33 -3.69 -2.06
CA SER A 56 16.81 -3.78 -2.07
C SER A 56 17.43 -3.34 -0.74
N ILE A 57 16.88 -2.29 -0.10
CA ILE A 57 17.37 -1.82 1.20
C ILE A 57 17.08 -2.82 2.33
N LEU A 58 15.91 -3.45 2.32
CA LEU A 58 15.54 -4.44 3.32
C LEU A 58 16.38 -5.73 3.17
N GLU A 59 16.56 -6.21 1.95
CA GLU A 59 17.39 -7.38 1.64
C GLU A 59 18.84 -7.15 2.05
N ALA A 60 19.40 -5.96 1.78
CA ALA A 60 20.75 -5.58 2.21
C ALA A 60 20.91 -5.53 3.75
N ARG A 61 19.78 -5.45 4.48
CA ARG A 61 19.74 -5.51 5.96
C ARG A 61 19.39 -6.89 6.50
N GLY A 62 19.33 -7.91 5.66
CA GLY A 62 19.08 -9.30 6.04
C GLY A 62 17.61 -9.67 6.23
N TYR A 63 16.68 -8.86 5.72
CA TYR A 63 15.27 -9.21 5.71
C TYR A 63 14.90 -9.96 4.44
N ASP A 64 14.11 -11.03 4.58
CA ASP A 64 13.44 -11.63 3.43
C ASP A 64 12.29 -10.72 2.98
N VAL A 65 12.17 -10.51 1.67
CA VAL A 65 11.13 -9.68 1.07
C VAL A 65 10.31 -10.46 0.07
N TYR A 66 8.98 -10.38 0.18
CA TYR A 66 8.02 -10.92 -0.76
C TYR A 66 7.32 -9.77 -1.50
N MET A 67 7.52 -9.68 -2.80
CA MET A 67 6.86 -8.67 -3.63
C MET A 67 5.54 -9.20 -4.19
N ILE A 68 4.46 -8.44 -4.05
CA ILE A 68 3.18 -8.77 -4.67
C ILE A 68 3.23 -8.61 -6.20
N ARG A 69 3.99 -7.63 -6.67
CA ARG A 69 4.33 -7.47 -8.10
C ARG A 69 5.70 -6.85 -8.26
N GLU A 70 6.39 -7.20 -9.33
CA GLU A 70 7.69 -6.63 -9.72
C GLU A 70 7.65 -6.00 -11.11
N THR A 71 6.48 -5.99 -11.73
CA THR A 71 6.22 -5.31 -13.02
C THR A 71 4.88 -4.56 -12.95
N ASN A 72 4.65 -3.65 -13.91
CA ASN A 72 3.39 -2.94 -14.04
C ASN A 72 2.36 -3.72 -14.87
N ASP A 73 2.82 -4.66 -15.70
CA ASP A 73 1.99 -5.48 -16.58
C ASP A 73 1.56 -6.77 -15.87
N VAL A 74 0.61 -6.61 -14.98
CA VAL A 74 -0.01 -7.70 -14.19
C VAL A 74 -1.53 -7.54 -14.17
N LYS A 75 -2.24 -8.63 -13.85
CA LYS A 75 -3.70 -8.65 -13.62
C LYS A 75 -4.00 -9.21 -12.24
N LEU A 76 -3.86 -8.35 -11.23
CA LEU A 76 -4.03 -8.69 -9.82
C LEU A 76 -5.10 -7.82 -9.18
N SER A 77 -6.23 -8.43 -8.80
CA SER A 77 -7.25 -7.75 -8.03
C SER A 77 -6.77 -7.47 -6.60
N ASN A 78 -7.42 -6.54 -5.89
CA ASN A 78 -7.09 -6.25 -4.49
C ASN A 78 -7.25 -7.49 -3.59
N ARG A 79 -8.29 -8.31 -3.85
CA ARG A 79 -8.48 -9.60 -3.17
C ARG A 79 -7.30 -10.54 -3.42
N LYS A 80 -6.84 -10.66 -4.67
CA LYS A 80 -5.71 -11.53 -5.01
C LYS A 80 -4.43 -11.08 -4.33
N ARG A 81 -4.18 -9.76 -4.28
CA ARG A 81 -3.03 -9.16 -3.58
C ARG A 81 -3.06 -9.49 -2.09
N ALA A 82 -4.21 -9.33 -1.43
CA ALA A 82 -4.39 -9.70 -0.03
C ALA A 82 -4.14 -11.19 0.21
N GLN A 83 -4.65 -12.07 -0.65
CA GLN A 83 -4.42 -13.51 -0.58
C GLN A 83 -2.93 -13.88 -0.74
N MET A 84 -2.22 -13.22 -1.65
CA MET A 84 -0.78 -13.41 -1.84
C MET A 84 0.00 -12.98 -0.59
N ALA A 85 -0.32 -11.81 -0.03
CA ALA A 85 0.30 -11.34 1.21
C ALA A 85 0.06 -12.31 2.37
N ASN A 86 -1.17 -12.75 2.59
CA ASN A 86 -1.53 -13.69 3.64
C ASN A 86 -0.84 -15.06 3.46
N GLY A 87 -0.73 -15.52 2.21
CA GLY A 87 -0.08 -16.81 1.88
C GLY A 87 1.45 -16.77 1.91
N SER A 88 2.06 -15.59 1.98
CA SER A 88 3.52 -15.44 1.95
C SER A 88 4.22 -15.84 3.25
N GLY A 89 3.49 -15.88 4.36
CA GLY A 89 4.07 -16.06 5.70
C GLY A 89 4.80 -14.82 6.24
N ALA A 90 4.61 -13.66 5.62
CA ALA A 90 5.21 -12.41 6.07
C ALA A 90 4.63 -11.96 7.43
N SER A 91 5.48 -11.46 8.31
CA SER A 91 5.07 -10.87 9.59
C SER A 91 4.67 -9.40 9.47
N VAL A 92 5.03 -8.76 8.35
CA VAL A 92 4.73 -7.36 8.05
C VAL A 92 4.24 -7.25 6.62
N PHE A 93 3.15 -6.51 6.43
CA PHE A 93 2.63 -6.14 5.11
C PHE A 93 2.66 -4.63 4.94
N LEU A 94 3.30 -4.16 3.89
CA LEU A 94 3.38 -2.74 3.52
C LEU A 94 2.79 -2.55 2.14
N ARG A 95 1.77 -1.70 2.04
CA ARG A 95 1.18 -1.32 0.77
C ARG A 95 1.46 0.15 0.50
N LEU A 96 2.06 0.45 -0.67
CA LEU A 96 2.48 1.79 -1.04
C LEU A 96 1.51 2.42 -2.03
N HIS A 97 1.17 3.67 -1.77
CA HIS A 97 0.29 4.49 -2.60
C HIS A 97 0.75 5.94 -2.63
N CYS A 98 0.37 6.66 -3.67
CA CYS A 98 0.36 8.11 -3.72
C CYS A 98 -1.10 8.57 -3.69
N ASN A 99 -1.43 9.51 -2.79
CA ASN A 99 -2.78 10.09 -2.75
C ASN A 99 -2.90 11.25 -3.72
N SER A 100 -4.13 11.49 -4.19
CA SER A 100 -4.52 12.72 -4.85
C SER A 100 -5.44 13.55 -3.96
N ASP A 101 -5.43 14.85 -4.17
CA ASP A 101 -6.32 15.80 -3.51
C ASP A 101 -6.65 16.94 -4.48
N SER A 102 -7.85 17.49 -4.39
CA SER A 102 -8.26 18.64 -5.19
C SER A 102 -7.63 19.96 -4.74
N SER A 103 -7.12 19.98 -3.52
CA SER A 103 -6.44 21.16 -2.95
C SER A 103 -4.95 21.16 -3.27
N SER A 104 -4.46 22.21 -3.91
CA SER A 104 -3.03 22.42 -4.15
C SER A 104 -2.20 22.59 -2.87
N SER A 105 -2.83 22.83 -1.72
CA SER A 105 -2.17 22.91 -0.43
C SER A 105 -1.99 21.55 0.26
N ALA A 106 -2.64 20.49 -0.24
CA ALA A 106 -2.50 19.16 0.32
C ALA A 106 -1.11 18.59 0.00
N ASN A 107 -0.32 18.35 1.03
CA ASN A 107 1.02 17.76 0.92
C ASN A 107 1.39 16.99 2.19
N GLY A 108 2.40 16.14 2.08
CA GLY A 108 2.93 15.36 3.19
C GLY A 108 2.66 13.86 3.06
N ALA A 109 3.02 13.11 4.09
CA ALA A 109 2.83 11.67 4.15
C ALA A 109 1.87 11.30 5.28
N LEU A 110 1.11 10.24 5.07
CA LEU A 110 0.28 9.61 6.09
C LEU A 110 0.47 8.09 6.04
N THR A 111 0.12 7.44 7.11
CA THR A 111 0.01 5.97 7.15
C THR A 111 -1.41 5.58 7.52
N MET A 112 -1.81 4.39 7.08
CA MET A 112 -3.14 3.84 7.34
C MET A 112 -2.99 2.48 8.01
N CYS A 113 -3.88 2.18 8.95
CA CYS A 113 -3.95 0.87 9.58
C CYS A 113 -5.41 0.48 9.86
N PRO A 114 -5.70 -0.82 10.05
CA PRO A 114 -7.04 -1.23 10.47
C PRO A 114 -7.37 -0.67 11.85
N THR A 115 -8.67 -0.50 12.11
CA THR A 115 -9.18 -0.20 13.45
C THR A 115 -9.55 -1.49 14.19
N GLU A 116 -9.65 -1.45 15.51
CA GLU A 116 -10.11 -2.58 16.33
C GLU A 116 -11.54 -3.04 15.95
N ALA A 117 -12.36 -2.13 15.43
CA ALA A 117 -13.71 -2.43 14.97
C ALA A 117 -13.74 -3.07 13.56
N ASN A 118 -12.59 -3.21 12.89
CA ASN A 118 -12.57 -3.85 11.56
C ASN A 118 -12.94 -5.34 11.69
N PRO A 119 -13.98 -5.82 11.01
CA PRO A 119 -14.48 -7.19 11.18
C PRO A 119 -13.57 -8.27 10.58
N TYR A 120 -12.55 -7.89 9.82
CA TYR A 120 -11.67 -8.82 9.09
C TYR A 120 -10.25 -8.88 9.62
N CYS A 121 -9.77 -7.82 10.29
CA CYS A 121 -8.38 -7.71 10.74
C CYS A 121 -8.24 -6.81 12.00
N GLY A 122 -9.30 -6.69 12.80
CA GLY A 122 -9.26 -5.90 14.03
C GLY A 122 -8.25 -6.43 15.05
N GLU A 123 -7.97 -7.71 15.06
CA GLU A 123 -7.02 -8.35 15.97
C GLU A 123 -5.56 -7.88 15.79
N ILE A 124 -5.21 -7.41 14.59
CA ILE A 124 -3.88 -6.86 14.31
C ILE A 124 -3.81 -5.33 14.43
N ALA A 125 -4.89 -4.66 14.80
CA ALA A 125 -5.00 -3.20 14.77
C ALA A 125 -3.95 -2.50 15.64
N SER A 126 -3.71 -2.99 16.85
CA SER A 126 -2.75 -2.41 17.79
C SER A 126 -1.32 -2.43 17.22
N GLU A 127 -0.85 -3.59 16.77
CA GLU A 127 0.49 -3.73 16.19
C GLU A 127 0.63 -2.97 14.86
N SER A 128 -0.42 -2.96 14.04
CA SER A 128 -0.47 -2.19 12.80
C SER A 128 -0.37 -0.69 13.08
N LYS A 129 -1.06 -0.18 14.09
CA LYS A 129 -0.98 1.22 14.50
C LYS A 129 0.42 1.59 15.00
N ARG A 130 1.05 0.70 15.79
CA ARG A 130 2.43 0.89 16.26
C ARG A 130 3.40 0.96 15.08
N LEU A 131 3.32 0.01 14.14
CA LEU A 131 4.14 0.00 12.92
C LEU A 131 3.90 1.27 12.08
N SER A 132 2.63 1.63 11.84
CA SER A 132 2.24 2.82 11.07
C SER A 132 2.82 4.10 11.68
N SER A 133 2.77 4.25 12.99
CA SER A 133 3.35 5.41 13.70
C SER A 133 4.87 5.49 13.50
N LEU A 134 5.58 4.38 13.61
CA LEU A 134 7.04 4.33 13.44
C LEU A 134 7.44 4.62 12.00
N VAL A 135 6.77 3.99 11.03
CA VAL A 135 7.04 4.20 9.60
C VAL A 135 6.74 5.63 9.19
N GLY A 136 5.56 6.17 9.56
CA GLY A 136 5.15 7.52 9.21
C GLY A 136 6.09 8.58 9.81
N SER A 137 6.45 8.45 11.08
CA SER A 137 7.38 9.36 11.74
C SER A 137 8.78 9.30 11.11
N SER A 138 9.30 8.11 10.84
CA SER A 138 10.62 7.93 10.22
C SER A 138 10.65 8.48 8.79
N LEU A 139 9.61 8.23 8.01
CA LEU A 139 9.48 8.74 6.64
C LEU A 139 9.48 10.27 6.63
N CYS A 140 8.65 10.89 7.45
CA CYS A 140 8.55 12.35 7.53
C CYS A 140 9.86 12.99 8.04
N HIS A 141 10.49 12.39 9.04
CA HIS A 141 11.79 12.86 9.55
C HIS A 141 12.89 12.81 8.47
N ARG A 142 12.94 11.75 7.67
CA ARG A 142 13.99 11.56 6.65
C ARG A 142 13.77 12.38 5.37
N THR A 143 12.51 12.66 5.04
CA THR A 143 12.16 13.37 3.80
C THR A 143 11.87 14.84 4.00
N GLY A 144 11.67 15.30 5.23
CA GLY A 144 11.15 16.63 5.52
C GLY A 144 9.66 16.79 5.20
N ALA A 145 8.97 15.73 4.83
CA ALA A 145 7.55 15.77 4.51
C ALA A 145 6.71 16.08 5.76
N ARG A 146 5.63 16.83 5.58
CA ARG A 146 4.64 17.06 6.65
C ARG A 146 4.04 15.73 7.08
N ASN A 147 4.07 15.44 8.39
CA ASN A 147 3.40 14.27 8.94
C ASN A 147 1.90 14.55 9.06
N ARG A 148 1.08 13.78 8.33
CA ARG A 148 -0.39 13.86 8.35
C ARG A 148 -1.02 12.85 9.31
N GLY A 149 -0.20 12.09 10.04
CA GLY A 149 -0.63 11.14 11.08
C GLY A 149 -0.92 9.74 10.57
N VAL A 150 -1.57 8.98 11.45
CA VAL A 150 -2.08 7.61 11.20
C VAL A 150 -3.60 7.68 11.16
N ILE A 151 -4.20 7.11 10.13
CA ILE A 151 -5.66 7.04 9.94
C ILE A 151 -6.11 5.59 9.76
#